data_5a969021400d1fb39bf2d555c74d37df
#
_entry.id   5a969021400d1fb39bf2d555c74d37df
#
_cell.length_a   1.000
_cell.length_b   1.000
_cell.length_c   1.000
_cell.angle_alpha   90.00
_cell.angle_beta   90.00
_cell.angle_gamma   90.00
#
_symmetry.space_group_name_H-M   'P 1'
#
loop_
_entity.id
_entity.type
_entity.pdbx_description
1 polymer ?
#
loop_
_entity_poly.entity_id
_entity_poly.type
_entity_poly.pdbx_seq_one_letter_code
_entity_poly.pdbx_strand_id
1 'polypeptide(L)'
;MKKIVVYSSLTGNTKKIGEAIAYKIGCNAFSFEDERVADLSEYDFIAVGYYIDKGGPDAHFKRYIKEKVKNKKVGLFITLGAEPDGEHGADMLEGGVKILEQNGNEVLRKFICQGAIDPKMIQEMIDMAERLGDKTMHPITEERKARWAAASTHPDENDIENAKKAFEGI
;
A
#
# COMPACT_ATOMS: atom_id res chain seq x y z
N MET A 1 -15.16 -17.82 -9.05
CA MET A 1 -14.41 -16.56 -9.22
C MET A 1 -12.94 -16.82 -8.89
N LYS A 2 -12.05 -16.70 -9.89
CA LYS A 2 -10.61 -16.89 -9.71
C LYS A 2 -9.99 -15.59 -9.18
N LYS A 3 -9.27 -15.68 -8.08
CA LYS A 3 -8.80 -14.52 -7.32
C LYS A 3 -7.28 -14.55 -7.16
N ILE A 4 -6.68 -13.38 -7.03
CA ILE A 4 -5.26 -13.23 -6.72
C ILE A 4 -5.02 -11.93 -5.96
N VAL A 5 -3.96 -11.90 -5.17
CA VAL A 5 -3.42 -10.70 -4.55
C VAL A 5 -2.08 -10.37 -5.17
N VAL A 6 -1.89 -9.14 -5.62
CA VAL A 6 -0.64 -8.63 -6.20
C VAL A 6 -0.21 -7.37 -5.46
N TYR A 7 1.04 -7.31 -5.05
CA TYR A 7 1.53 -6.19 -4.25
C TYR A 7 2.92 -5.72 -4.66
N SER A 8 3.19 -4.44 -4.37
CA SER A 8 4.53 -3.86 -4.25
C SER A 8 4.84 -3.64 -2.77
N SER A 9 5.95 -4.16 -2.29
CA SER A 9 6.36 -4.04 -0.88
C SER A 9 7.86 -3.85 -0.76
N LEU A 10 8.28 -2.74 -0.16
CA LEU A 10 9.70 -2.42 0.03
C LEU A 10 10.27 -3.08 1.29
N THR A 11 9.55 -2.98 2.41
CA THR A 11 10.01 -3.41 3.74
C THR A 11 9.22 -4.58 4.33
N GLY A 12 8.24 -5.09 3.59
CA GLY A 12 7.42 -6.23 4.02
C GLY A 12 6.04 -5.85 4.60
N ASN A 13 5.74 -4.57 4.84
CA ASN A 13 4.47 -4.15 5.42
C ASN A 13 3.29 -4.47 4.49
N THR A 14 3.36 -4.03 3.24
CA THR A 14 2.31 -4.30 2.25
C THR A 14 2.17 -5.80 1.97
N LYS A 15 3.30 -6.52 1.91
CA LYS A 15 3.30 -7.99 1.78
C LYS A 15 2.51 -8.64 2.90
N LYS A 16 2.76 -8.27 4.16
CA LYS A 16 2.07 -8.82 5.34
C LYS A 16 0.54 -8.65 5.25
N ILE A 17 0.08 -7.48 4.84
CA ILE A 17 -1.35 -7.21 4.62
C ILE A 17 -1.88 -8.00 3.43
N GLY A 18 -1.15 -8.04 2.32
CA GLY A 18 -1.53 -8.82 1.14
C GLY A 18 -1.69 -10.30 1.41
N GLU A 19 -0.79 -10.90 2.18
CA GLU A 19 -0.87 -12.31 2.59
C GLU A 19 -2.09 -12.57 3.49
N ALA A 20 -2.41 -11.64 4.40
CA ALA A 20 -3.59 -11.75 5.26
C ALA A 20 -4.90 -11.67 4.44
N ILE A 21 -4.98 -10.77 3.47
CA ILE A 21 -6.11 -10.67 2.55
C ILE A 21 -6.22 -11.95 1.71
N ALA A 22 -5.12 -12.43 1.14
CA ALA A 22 -5.08 -13.64 0.33
C ALA A 22 -5.59 -14.86 1.11
N TYR A 23 -5.16 -15.01 2.36
CA TYR A 23 -5.64 -16.05 3.26
C TYR A 23 -7.18 -15.94 3.46
N LYS A 24 -7.68 -14.72 3.73
CA LYS A 24 -9.13 -14.50 3.98
C LYS A 24 -9.98 -14.83 2.76
N ILE A 25 -9.54 -14.45 1.56
CA ILE A 25 -10.33 -14.68 0.34
C ILE A 25 -10.01 -16.00 -0.38
N GLY A 26 -9.11 -16.80 0.17
CA GLY A 26 -8.78 -18.14 -0.33
C GLY A 26 -8.01 -18.15 -1.65
N CYS A 27 -6.94 -17.35 -1.75
CA CYS A 27 -6.08 -17.30 -2.94
C CYS A 27 -4.60 -17.11 -2.56
N ASN A 28 -3.73 -16.97 -3.55
CA ASN A 28 -2.31 -16.66 -3.36
C ASN A 28 -2.03 -15.16 -3.43
N ALA A 29 -0.94 -14.74 -2.77
CA ALA A 29 -0.39 -13.39 -2.85
C ALA A 29 1.02 -13.42 -3.44
N PHE A 30 1.29 -12.53 -4.40
CA PHE A 30 2.59 -12.43 -5.05
C PHE A 30 3.06 -10.98 -5.16
N SER A 31 4.38 -10.79 -5.10
CA SER A 31 4.97 -9.54 -5.57
C SER A 31 4.66 -9.35 -7.06
N PHE A 32 4.47 -8.11 -7.48
CA PHE A 32 4.22 -7.79 -8.90
C PHE A 32 5.39 -8.16 -9.82
N GLU A 33 6.57 -8.38 -9.27
CA GLU A 33 7.77 -8.81 -10.00
C GLU A 33 7.82 -10.33 -10.23
N ASP A 34 6.91 -11.07 -9.63
CA ASP A 34 6.84 -12.52 -9.79
C ASP A 34 6.26 -12.89 -11.16
N GLU A 35 6.91 -13.85 -11.84
CA GLU A 35 6.50 -14.30 -13.18
C GLU A 35 5.06 -14.85 -13.21
N ARG A 36 4.55 -15.37 -12.10
CA ARG A 36 3.19 -15.89 -11.96
C ARG A 36 2.10 -14.85 -12.11
N VAL A 37 2.45 -13.56 -12.00
CA VAL A 37 1.52 -12.42 -12.18
C VAL A 37 1.87 -11.59 -13.41
N ALA A 38 2.68 -12.10 -14.31
CA ALA A 38 2.96 -11.46 -15.60
C ALA A 38 1.72 -11.38 -16.51
N ASP A 39 0.80 -12.32 -16.36
CA ASP A 39 -0.50 -12.34 -17.02
C ASP A 39 -1.63 -12.53 -15.98
N LEU A 40 -2.55 -11.58 -15.93
CA LEU A 40 -3.70 -11.58 -15.03
C LEU A 40 -5.03 -11.85 -15.75
N SER A 41 -5.00 -12.24 -17.02
CA SER A 41 -6.20 -12.41 -17.87
C SER A 41 -7.20 -13.40 -17.29
N GLU A 42 -6.73 -14.47 -16.66
CA GLU A 42 -7.55 -15.55 -16.10
C GLU A 42 -8.25 -15.24 -14.78
N TYR A 43 -7.87 -14.12 -14.12
CA TYR A 43 -8.45 -13.77 -12.81
C TYR A 43 -9.65 -12.87 -12.95
N ASP A 44 -10.70 -13.19 -12.18
CA ASP A 44 -11.94 -12.41 -12.12
C ASP A 44 -11.84 -11.26 -11.12
N PHE A 45 -11.07 -11.46 -10.04
CA PHE A 45 -10.83 -10.48 -8.99
C PHE A 45 -9.33 -10.38 -8.66
N ILE A 46 -8.85 -9.16 -8.57
CA ILE A 46 -7.47 -8.86 -8.23
C ILE A 46 -7.43 -7.89 -7.05
N ALA A 47 -6.88 -8.31 -5.91
CA ALA A 47 -6.53 -7.38 -4.85
C ALA A 47 -5.16 -6.76 -5.16
N VAL A 48 -5.10 -5.44 -5.27
CA VAL A 48 -3.91 -4.66 -5.64
C VAL A 48 -3.43 -3.88 -4.42
N GLY A 49 -2.18 -4.06 -4.04
CA GLY A 49 -1.64 -3.40 -2.86
C GLY A 49 -0.28 -2.74 -3.05
N TYR A 50 -0.06 -1.60 -2.40
CA TYR A 50 1.20 -0.89 -2.44
C TYR A 50 1.44 -0.03 -1.20
N TYR A 51 2.71 0.32 -0.98
CA TYR A 51 3.11 1.34 -0.03
C TYR A 51 3.11 2.72 -0.70
N ILE A 52 2.88 3.77 0.08
CA ILE A 52 2.93 5.14 -0.44
C ILE A 52 4.39 5.56 -0.66
N ASP A 53 4.71 5.85 -1.91
CA ASP A 53 5.94 6.51 -2.35
C ASP A 53 5.61 7.82 -3.06
N LYS A 54 6.02 8.95 -2.46
CA LYS A 54 5.78 10.30 -3.03
C LYS A 54 4.32 10.57 -3.47
N GLY A 55 3.38 10.12 -2.64
CA GLY A 55 1.95 10.40 -2.83
C GLY A 55 1.19 9.37 -3.67
N GLY A 56 1.77 8.21 -3.95
CA GLY A 56 1.10 7.13 -4.68
C GLY A 56 1.92 5.85 -4.71
N PRO A 57 1.59 4.89 -5.57
CA PRO A 57 2.42 3.72 -5.79
C PRO A 57 3.75 4.11 -6.45
N ASP A 58 4.81 3.34 -6.17
CA ASP A 58 6.07 3.52 -6.88
C ASP A 58 5.90 3.42 -8.41
N ALA A 59 6.83 4.04 -9.16
CA ALA A 59 6.69 4.19 -10.61
C ALA A 59 6.62 2.86 -11.36
N HIS A 60 7.32 1.81 -10.89
CA HIS A 60 7.31 0.49 -11.51
C HIS A 60 5.97 -0.21 -11.30
N PHE A 61 5.45 -0.17 -10.08
CA PHE A 61 4.16 -0.76 -9.78
C PHE A 61 3.00 0.01 -10.44
N LYS A 62 3.08 1.34 -10.50
CA LYS A 62 2.12 2.16 -11.24
C LYS A 62 2.04 1.77 -12.72
N ARG A 63 3.19 1.50 -13.34
CA ARG A 63 3.25 0.99 -14.71
C ARG A 63 2.62 -0.39 -14.82
N TYR A 64 2.97 -1.30 -13.91
CA TYR A 64 2.38 -2.63 -13.86
C TYR A 64 0.84 -2.59 -13.77
N ILE A 65 0.29 -1.78 -12.86
CA ILE A 65 -1.17 -1.59 -12.75
C ILE A 65 -1.74 -1.14 -14.11
N LYS A 66 -1.14 -0.13 -14.72
CA LYS A 66 -1.60 0.42 -15.99
C LYS A 66 -1.57 -0.60 -17.13
N GLU A 67 -0.60 -1.49 -17.15
CA GLU A 67 -0.40 -2.46 -18.22
C GLU A 67 -1.19 -3.76 -18.01
N LYS A 68 -1.30 -4.24 -16.76
CA LYS A 68 -1.78 -5.59 -16.43
C LYS A 68 -3.14 -5.65 -15.78
N VAL A 69 -3.55 -4.60 -15.03
CA VAL A 69 -4.81 -4.59 -14.28
C VAL A 69 -5.83 -3.75 -15.03
N LYS A 70 -6.62 -4.40 -15.90
CA LYS A 70 -7.60 -3.71 -16.78
C LYS A 70 -8.91 -4.46 -16.86
N ASN A 71 -10.01 -3.71 -16.79
CA ASN A 71 -11.38 -4.23 -16.96
C ASN A 71 -11.67 -5.41 -16.01
N LYS A 72 -11.24 -5.29 -14.76
CA LYS A 72 -11.37 -6.31 -13.71
C LYS A 72 -12.16 -5.77 -12.52
N LYS A 73 -12.72 -6.68 -11.73
CA LYS A 73 -13.13 -6.39 -10.36
C LYS A 73 -11.89 -6.37 -9.49
N VAL A 74 -11.71 -5.29 -8.74
CA VAL A 74 -10.50 -5.13 -7.93
C VAL A 74 -10.79 -4.73 -6.49
N GLY A 75 -9.83 -5.02 -5.63
CA GLY A 75 -9.75 -4.45 -4.29
C GLY A 75 -8.44 -3.69 -4.16
N LEU A 76 -8.44 -2.60 -3.42
CA LEU A 76 -7.27 -1.77 -3.15
C LEU A 76 -6.87 -1.90 -1.69
N PHE A 77 -5.58 -2.11 -1.41
CA PHE A 77 -5.03 -1.98 -0.06
C PHE A 77 -3.72 -1.19 -0.06
N ILE A 78 -3.57 -0.29 0.91
CA ILE A 78 -2.44 0.64 0.98
C ILE A 78 -1.82 0.57 2.37
N THR A 79 -0.50 0.65 2.43
CA THR A 79 0.25 0.93 3.66
C THR A 79 0.97 2.27 3.53
N LEU A 80 0.97 3.07 4.60
CA LEU A 80 1.64 4.37 4.62
C LEU A 80 2.29 4.64 5.98
N GLY A 81 3.35 5.42 5.98
CA GLY A 81 4.03 5.81 7.22
C GLY A 81 3.30 6.89 8.04
N ALA A 82 2.36 7.61 7.41
CA ALA A 82 1.51 8.59 8.06
C ALA A 82 0.28 7.93 8.71
N GLU A 83 -0.51 8.73 9.43
CA GLU A 83 -1.77 8.26 10.00
C GLU A 83 -2.81 7.98 8.91
N PRO A 84 -3.43 6.79 8.90
CA PRO A 84 -4.38 6.41 7.86
C PRO A 84 -5.75 7.07 7.99
N ASP A 85 -6.16 7.46 9.20
CA ASP A 85 -7.51 7.97 9.51
C ASP A 85 -7.67 9.46 9.22
N GLY A 86 -6.61 10.15 8.80
CA GLY A 86 -6.63 11.57 8.48
C GLY A 86 -7.01 11.86 7.02
N GLU A 87 -7.12 13.16 6.70
CA GLU A 87 -7.37 13.66 5.35
C GLU A 87 -6.33 13.12 4.35
N HIS A 88 -5.06 13.08 4.76
CA HIS A 88 -3.98 12.53 3.94
C HIS A 88 -4.20 11.05 3.58
N GLY A 89 -4.61 10.21 4.53
CA GLY A 89 -4.92 8.81 4.27
C GLY A 89 -6.10 8.64 3.30
N ALA A 90 -7.15 9.46 3.48
CA ALA A 90 -8.30 9.49 2.59
C ALA A 90 -7.91 9.87 1.16
N ASP A 91 -7.08 10.91 1.00
CA ASP A 91 -6.58 11.36 -0.31
C ASP A 91 -5.74 10.27 -1.01
N MET A 92 -4.89 9.56 -0.25
CA MET A 92 -4.09 8.46 -0.80
C MET A 92 -4.99 7.32 -1.29
N LEU A 93 -6.01 6.99 -0.53
CA LEU A 93 -6.95 5.94 -0.90
C LEU A 93 -7.78 6.32 -2.14
N GLU A 94 -8.28 7.55 -2.19
CA GLU A 94 -9.01 8.08 -3.34
C GLU A 94 -8.13 8.15 -4.59
N GLY A 95 -6.89 8.60 -4.45
CA GLY A 95 -5.91 8.62 -5.54
C GLY A 95 -5.66 7.22 -6.11
N GLY A 96 -5.55 6.21 -5.25
CA GLY A 96 -5.39 4.82 -5.66
C GLY A 96 -6.62 4.27 -6.38
N VAL A 97 -7.81 4.59 -5.90
CA VAL A 97 -9.08 4.24 -6.58
C VAL A 97 -9.11 4.82 -7.99
N LYS A 98 -8.81 6.11 -8.14
CA LYS A 98 -8.77 6.79 -9.46
C LYS A 98 -7.80 6.11 -10.43
N ILE A 99 -6.61 5.71 -9.95
CA ILE A 99 -5.62 4.98 -10.80
C ILE A 99 -6.20 3.67 -11.33
N LEU A 100 -6.94 2.92 -10.51
CA LEU A 100 -7.56 1.66 -10.92
C LEU A 100 -8.76 1.88 -11.85
N GLU A 101 -9.64 2.83 -11.54
CA GLU A 101 -10.82 3.13 -12.35
C GLU A 101 -10.47 3.69 -13.73
N GLN A 102 -9.38 4.44 -13.89
CA GLN A 102 -8.88 4.92 -15.17
C GLN A 102 -8.52 3.78 -16.13
N ASN A 103 -8.31 2.57 -15.64
CA ASN A 103 -8.06 1.37 -16.43
C ASN A 103 -9.33 0.53 -16.68
N GLY A 104 -10.51 1.08 -16.39
CA GLY A 104 -11.78 0.37 -16.55
C GLY A 104 -12.08 -0.66 -15.47
N ASN A 105 -11.38 -0.61 -14.34
CA ASN A 105 -11.62 -1.52 -13.23
C ASN A 105 -12.78 -1.05 -12.35
N GLU A 106 -13.48 -2.01 -11.76
CA GLU A 106 -14.51 -1.80 -10.74
C GLU A 106 -13.91 -2.05 -9.34
N VAL A 107 -13.76 -1.00 -8.52
CA VAL A 107 -13.18 -1.12 -7.18
C VAL A 107 -14.24 -1.54 -6.17
N LEU A 108 -14.21 -2.81 -5.75
CA LEU A 108 -15.19 -3.40 -4.84
C LEU A 108 -14.83 -3.26 -3.36
N ARG A 109 -13.54 -3.21 -3.04
CA ARG A 109 -13.03 -3.16 -1.65
C ARG A 109 -11.88 -2.20 -1.55
N LYS A 110 -11.78 -1.57 -0.37
CA LYS A 110 -10.69 -0.63 -0.06
C LYS A 110 -10.21 -0.83 1.37
N PHE A 111 -8.92 -0.75 1.58
CA PHE A 111 -8.31 -0.80 2.90
C PHE A 111 -7.04 0.06 2.92
N ILE A 112 -6.78 0.70 4.05
CA ILE A 112 -5.55 1.44 4.30
C ILE A 112 -5.17 1.27 5.76
N CYS A 113 -3.89 1.10 6.02
CA CYS A 113 -3.36 1.07 7.39
C CYS A 113 -1.97 1.71 7.46
N GLN A 114 -1.54 1.98 8.69
CA GLN A 114 -0.19 2.44 8.94
C GLN A 114 0.83 1.30 8.73
N GLY A 115 2.04 1.66 8.33
CA GLY A 115 3.18 0.77 8.23
C GLY A 115 4.44 1.45 8.73
N ALA A 116 5.32 0.69 9.40
CA ALA A 116 6.60 1.18 9.86
C ALA A 116 7.41 1.78 8.71
N ILE A 117 8.02 2.93 8.97
CA ILE A 117 8.92 3.57 8.00
C ILE A 117 10.29 2.86 8.11
N ASP A 118 10.92 2.62 6.97
CA ASP A 118 12.26 2.05 6.92
C ASP A 118 13.23 2.90 7.77
N PRO A 119 13.93 2.31 8.75
CA PRO A 119 14.92 3.02 9.55
C PRO A 119 16.00 3.74 8.71
N LYS A 120 16.36 3.20 7.56
CA LYS A 120 17.30 3.85 6.63
C LYS A 120 16.70 5.14 6.06
N MET A 121 15.42 5.12 5.69
CA MET A 121 14.73 6.30 5.20
C MET A 121 14.61 7.37 6.29
N ILE A 122 14.33 6.97 7.54
CA ILE A 122 14.33 7.89 8.69
C ILE A 122 15.71 8.55 8.84
N GLN A 123 16.77 7.76 8.79
CA GLN A 123 18.13 8.29 8.91
C GLN A 123 18.47 9.27 7.77
N GLU A 124 18.12 8.92 6.52
CA GLU A 124 18.30 9.80 5.36
C GLU A 124 17.56 11.14 5.52
N MET A 125 16.33 11.11 6.08
CA MET A 125 15.57 12.34 6.36
C MET A 125 16.24 13.20 7.43
N ILE A 126 16.78 12.58 8.47
CA ILE A 126 17.52 13.26 9.54
C ILE A 126 18.79 13.92 8.95
N ASP A 127 19.59 13.15 8.24
CA ASP A 127 20.85 13.63 7.63
C ASP A 127 20.58 14.78 6.64
N MET A 128 19.51 14.70 5.88
CA MET A 128 19.11 15.77 4.95
C MET A 128 18.69 17.04 5.72
N ALA A 129 17.87 16.89 6.78
CA ALA A 129 17.44 18.02 7.58
C ALA A 129 18.64 18.73 8.26
N GLU A 130 19.59 17.98 8.79
CA GLU A 130 20.81 18.52 9.38
C GLU A 130 21.66 19.27 8.34
N ARG A 131 21.81 18.71 7.14
CA ARG A 131 22.58 19.33 6.05
C ARG A 131 21.95 20.64 5.54
N LEU A 132 20.61 20.70 5.49
CA LEU A 132 19.86 21.87 5.00
C LEU A 132 19.66 22.92 6.09
N GLY A 133 19.72 22.55 7.38
CA GLY A 133 19.48 23.44 8.51
C GLY A 133 18.17 24.21 8.35
N ASP A 134 18.23 25.53 8.50
CA ASP A 134 17.06 26.43 8.40
C ASP A 134 16.38 26.44 7.02
N LYS A 135 17.01 25.89 6.00
CA LYS A 135 16.46 25.78 4.64
C LYS A 135 15.59 24.53 4.45
N THR A 136 15.50 23.64 5.45
CA THR A 136 14.69 22.44 5.30
C THR A 136 13.20 22.78 5.32
N MET A 137 12.46 22.27 4.34
CA MET A 137 11.00 22.32 4.32
C MET A 137 10.37 21.25 5.21
N HIS A 138 11.18 20.31 5.73
CA HIS A 138 10.74 19.16 6.51
C HIS A 138 11.56 18.99 7.78
N PRO A 139 11.45 19.91 8.76
CA PRO A 139 12.24 19.85 9.99
C PRO A 139 11.92 18.55 10.79
N ILE A 140 12.94 18.06 11.46
CA ILE A 140 12.78 16.91 12.36
C ILE A 140 12.33 17.40 13.72
N THR A 141 11.04 17.38 13.93
CA THR A 141 10.42 17.78 15.20
C THR A 141 10.22 16.58 16.12
N GLU A 142 10.07 16.81 17.43
CA GLU A 142 9.74 15.75 18.38
C GLU A 142 8.38 15.08 18.05
N GLU A 143 7.43 15.85 17.55
CA GLU A 143 6.14 15.34 17.07
C GLU A 143 6.32 14.38 15.89
N ARG A 144 7.21 14.71 14.95
CA ARG A 144 7.53 13.85 13.81
C ARG A 144 8.20 12.54 14.25
N LYS A 145 9.15 12.63 15.19
CA LYS A 145 9.79 11.43 15.79
C LYS A 145 8.77 10.56 16.51
N ALA A 146 7.84 11.16 17.26
CA ALA A 146 6.77 10.43 17.94
C ALA A 146 5.86 9.70 16.96
N ARG A 147 5.52 10.31 15.82
CA ARG A 147 4.76 9.64 14.74
C ARG A 147 5.54 8.45 14.15
N TRP A 148 6.82 8.59 13.91
CA TRP A 148 7.65 7.47 13.44
C TRP A 148 7.71 6.32 14.45
N ALA A 149 7.83 6.64 15.73
CA ALA A 149 7.80 5.65 16.80
C ALA A 149 6.45 4.93 16.87
N ALA A 150 5.35 5.67 16.78
CA ALA A 150 4.01 5.09 16.74
C ALA A 150 3.82 4.16 15.52
N ALA A 151 4.29 4.58 14.34
CA ALA A 151 4.23 3.76 13.12
C ALA A 151 5.06 2.48 13.21
N SER A 152 6.09 2.42 14.05
CA SER A 152 7.07 1.33 14.09
C SER A 152 6.48 -0.05 14.45
N THR A 153 5.31 -0.09 15.08
CA THR A 153 4.59 -1.33 15.44
C THR A 153 3.57 -1.78 14.41
N HIS A 154 3.37 -0.98 13.33
CA HIS A 154 2.38 -1.25 12.29
C HIS A 154 3.00 -1.86 11.02
N PRO A 155 2.27 -2.70 10.28
CA PRO A 155 0.93 -3.21 10.60
C PRO A 155 0.96 -4.17 11.79
N ASP A 156 0.04 -3.96 12.72
CA ASP A 156 -0.16 -4.83 13.87
C ASP A 156 -1.27 -5.89 13.61
N GLU A 157 -1.64 -6.65 14.64
CA GLU A 157 -2.69 -7.68 14.51
C GLU A 157 -4.06 -7.07 14.24
N ASN A 158 -4.36 -5.87 14.75
CA ASN A 158 -5.62 -5.19 14.47
C ASN A 158 -5.69 -4.75 13.01
N ASP A 159 -4.59 -4.26 12.45
CA ASP A 159 -4.50 -3.93 11.02
C ASP A 159 -4.76 -5.15 10.15
N ILE A 160 -4.18 -6.30 10.52
CA ILE A 160 -4.38 -7.58 9.82
C ILE A 160 -5.84 -8.00 9.86
N GLU A 161 -6.48 -7.99 11.03
CA GLU A 161 -7.90 -8.36 11.17
C GLU A 161 -8.83 -7.39 10.45
N ASN A 162 -8.54 -6.09 10.48
CA ASN A 162 -9.30 -5.09 9.74
C ASN A 162 -9.14 -5.26 8.22
N ALA A 163 -7.94 -5.59 7.73
CA ALA A 163 -7.73 -5.92 6.34
C ALA A 163 -8.56 -7.13 5.89
N LYS A 164 -8.57 -8.21 6.68
CA LYS A 164 -9.39 -9.40 6.43
C LYS A 164 -10.89 -9.05 6.38
N LYS A 165 -11.37 -8.24 7.33
CA LYS A 165 -12.78 -7.78 7.36
C LYS A 165 -13.13 -6.94 6.13
N ALA A 166 -12.24 -6.04 5.71
CA ALA A 166 -12.47 -5.18 4.55
C ALA A 166 -12.66 -6.00 3.26
N PHE A 167 -12.08 -7.19 3.17
CA PHE A 167 -12.18 -8.09 2.00
C PHE A 167 -13.15 -9.27 2.23
N GLU A 168 -13.94 -9.24 3.28
CA GLU A 168 -14.93 -10.29 3.55
C GLU A 168 -16.01 -10.32 2.46
N GLY A 169 -16.40 -11.55 2.05
CA GLY A 169 -17.43 -11.75 1.04
C GLY A 169 -16.96 -11.62 -0.42
N ILE A 170 -15.66 -11.48 -0.65
CA ILE A 170 -15.05 -11.53 -1.99
C ILE A 170 -14.92 -13.01 -2.42
#